data_1ee18e8120d88adb5e83ecfb4a65eee1
#
_entry.id   1ee18e8120d88adb5e83ecfb4a65eee1
#
_cell.length_a   1.000
_cell.length_b   1.000
_cell.length_c   1.000
_cell.angle_alpha   90.00
_cell.angle_beta   90.00
_cell.angle_gamma   90.00
#
_symmetry.space_group_name_H-M   'P 1'
#
loop_
_entity.id
_entity.type
_entity.pdbx_description
1 polymer ?
#
loop_
_entity_poly.entity_id
_entity_poly.type
_entity_poly.pdbx_seq_one_letter_code
_entity_poly.pdbx_strand_id
1 'polypeptide(L)'
;MATEPSFMYQTAFNFVFASSWIAALVTATFVIISQIKINVTNAYAGSIAWSNFFSRLTHSHPGRVVWLIFNVGIAFLLITLGAYHALEKILALYSIVAVAWVGALASDLVINKPLKLSPKYIEFRRAYLYDINPVGVGSVALAVFAASISYAGLLGETMTALFSFVALGVSFFCAPIIAYLTNGKYYIARKPSIEISNLTEVKCCICETVYESEDMASCPIYDAPICSLCCSLDARCHDSCKENARYVD
;
A
#
# COMPACT_ATOMS: atom_id res chain seq x y z
N MET A 1 24.59 -10.96 -20.10
CA MET A 1 25.46 -11.34 -18.96
C MET A 1 25.51 -10.28 -17.85
N ALA A 2 25.48 -8.99 -18.15
CA ALA A 2 25.54 -7.94 -17.11
C ALA A 2 24.25 -7.71 -16.28
N THR A 3 23.17 -8.39 -16.62
CA THR A 3 21.84 -8.21 -15.98
C THR A 3 21.50 -9.26 -14.92
N GLU A 4 22.37 -10.25 -14.74
CA GLU A 4 22.15 -11.31 -13.75
C GLU A 4 22.69 -10.90 -12.37
N PRO A 5 21.84 -10.75 -11.33
CA PRO A 5 22.26 -10.24 -10.02
C PRO A 5 23.39 -11.07 -9.38
N SER A 6 23.36 -12.39 -9.53
CA SER A 6 24.40 -13.29 -9.03
C SER A 6 25.78 -12.99 -9.62
N PHE A 7 25.84 -12.70 -10.91
CA PHE A 7 27.09 -12.31 -11.58
C PHE A 7 27.61 -10.95 -11.10
N MET A 8 26.71 -10.00 -10.86
CA MET A 8 27.07 -8.67 -10.31
C MET A 8 27.69 -8.80 -8.91
N TYR A 9 27.08 -9.61 -8.03
CA TYR A 9 27.63 -9.86 -6.70
C TYR A 9 28.98 -10.58 -6.76
N GLN A 10 29.12 -11.59 -7.61
CA GLN A 10 30.39 -12.30 -7.77
C GLN A 10 31.49 -11.37 -8.27
N THR A 11 31.19 -10.49 -9.22
CA THR A 11 32.15 -9.50 -9.72
C THR A 11 32.58 -8.55 -8.61
N ALA A 12 31.63 -8.05 -7.81
CA ALA A 12 31.95 -7.16 -6.67
C ALA A 12 32.83 -7.86 -5.63
N PHE A 13 32.52 -9.09 -5.26
CA PHE A 13 33.32 -9.85 -4.29
C PHE A 13 34.71 -10.26 -4.81
N ASN A 14 34.88 -10.43 -6.12
CA ASN A 14 36.20 -10.64 -6.73
C ASN A 14 37.14 -9.43 -6.56
N PHE A 15 36.64 -8.22 -6.37
CA PHE A 15 37.46 -7.05 -6.02
C PHE A 15 37.94 -7.10 -4.57
N VAL A 16 37.22 -7.75 -3.68
CA VAL A 16 37.51 -7.81 -2.25
C VAL A 16 38.39 -9.02 -1.90
N PHE A 17 38.13 -10.15 -2.55
CA PHE A 17 38.82 -11.40 -2.28
C PHE A 17 39.75 -11.79 -3.44
N ALA A 18 41.02 -11.97 -3.14
CA ALA A 18 42.04 -12.40 -4.12
C ALA A 18 41.76 -13.78 -4.73
N SER A 19 41.05 -14.65 -4.01
CA SER A 19 40.70 -16.02 -4.45
C SER A 19 39.29 -16.04 -5.05
N SER A 20 39.17 -16.39 -6.31
CA SER A 20 37.86 -16.51 -7.02
C SER A 20 36.94 -17.57 -6.37
N TRP A 21 37.51 -18.62 -5.77
CA TRP A 21 36.71 -19.61 -5.04
C TRP A 21 36.08 -19.04 -3.77
N ILE A 22 36.84 -18.26 -3.00
CA ILE A 22 36.30 -17.56 -1.80
C ILE A 22 35.21 -16.58 -2.19
N ALA A 23 35.46 -15.81 -3.23
CA ALA A 23 34.45 -14.86 -3.75
C ALA A 23 33.15 -15.58 -4.19
N ALA A 24 33.27 -16.71 -4.87
CA ALA A 24 32.10 -17.53 -5.27
C ALA A 24 31.32 -18.06 -4.05
N LEU A 25 32.01 -18.57 -3.03
CA LEU A 25 31.40 -19.10 -1.83
C LEU A 25 30.69 -18.01 -1.01
N VAL A 26 31.32 -16.84 -0.87
CA VAL A 26 30.72 -15.66 -0.22
C VAL A 26 29.50 -15.18 -1.00
N THR A 27 29.58 -15.10 -2.34
CA THR A 27 28.45 -14.75 -3.21
C THR A 27 27.28 -15.71 -3.01
N ALA A 28 27.53 -17.01 -3.06
CA ALA A 28 26.48 -18.02 -2.88
C ALA A 28 25.80 -17.90 -1.51
N THR A 29 26.60 -17.77 -0.45
CA THR A 29 26.09 -17.60 0.92
C THR A 29 25.25 -16.32 1.05
N PHE A 30 25.75 -15.20 0.53
CA PHE A 30 25.06 -13.92 0.54
C PHE A 30 23.72 -14.00 -0.21
N VAL A 31 23.72 -14.58 -1.41
CA VAL A 31 22.50 -14.73 -2.22
C VAL A 31 21.47 -15.61 -1.51
N ILE A 32 21.89 -16.76 -0.96
CA ILE A 32 21.00 -17.68 -0.24
C ILE A 32 20.33 -16.95 0.95
N ILE A 33 21.12 -16.32 1.82
CA ILE A 33 20.60 -15.62 3.00
C ILE A 33 19.65 -14.48 2.58
N SER A 34 20.04 -13.70 1.57
CA SER A 34 19.23 -12.59 1.06
C SER A 34 17.89 -13.09 0.50
N GLN A 35 17.90 -14.17 -0.28
CA GLN A 35 16.68 -14.74 -0.87
C GLN A 35 15.75 -15.34 0.20
N ILE A 36 16.28 -16.03 1.20
CA ILE A 36 15.46 -16.52 2.32
C ILE A 36 14.78 -15.35 3.03
N LYS A 37 15.54 -14.30 3.35
CA LYS A 37 14.98 -13.10 4.02
C LYS A 37 13.87 -12.44 3.19
N ILE A 38 14.14 -12.19 1.91
CA ILE A 38 13.20 -11.55 1.00
C ILE A 38 11.91 -12.38 0.86
N ASN A 39 12.05 -13.69 0.63
CA ASN A 39 10.90 -14.58 0.44
C ASN A 39 10.03 -14.67 1.69
N VAL A 40 10.62 -14.79 2.88
CA VAL A 40 9.88 -14.80 4.15
C VAL A 40 9.16 -13.47 4.37
N THR A 41 9.84 -12.34 4.15
CA THR A 41 9.25 -11.02 4.31
C THR A 41 8.11 -10.78 3.33
N ASN A 42 8.28 -11.16 2.06
CA ASN A 42 7.26 -11.00 1.02
C ASN A 42 6.03 -11.89 1.30
N ALA A 43 6.24 -13.14 1.73
CA ALA A 43 5.14 -14.04 2.09
C ALA A 43 4.34 -13.48 3.27
N TYR A 44 5.02 -12.94 4.28
CA TYR A 44 4.39 -12.32 5.45
C TYR A 44 3.64 -11.04 5.08
N ALA A 45 4.29 -10.11 4.39
CA ALA A 45 3.68 -8.85 3.95
C ALA A 45 2.48 -9.10 3.01
N GLY A 46 2.62 -10.04 2.08
CA GLY A 46 1.53 -10.46 1.20
C GLY A 46 0.34 -11.01 1.97
N SER A 47 0.56 -11.82 3.00
CA SER A 47 -0.52 -12.37 3.83
C SER A 47 -1.30 -11.27 4.56
N ILE A 48 -0.64 -10.22 5.03
CA ILE A 48 -1.28 -9.06 5.66
C ILE A 48 -2.09 -8.26 4.63
N ALA A 49 -1.52 -8.01 3.46
CA ALA A 49 -2.17 -7.27 2.38
C ALA A 49 -3.47 -7.98 1.92
N TRP A 50 -3.41 -9.29 1.68
CA TRP A 50 -4.60 -10.09 1.33
C TRP A 50 -5.64 -10.09 2.43
N SER A 51 -5.22 -10.28 3.70
CA SER A 51 -6.12 -10.24 4.85
C SER A 51 -6.89 -8.92 4.92
N ASN A 52 -6.19 -7.79 4.77
CA ASN A 52 -6.79 -6.45 4.80
C ASN A 52 -7.73 -6.22 3.61
N PHE A 53 -7.33 -6.63 2.40
CA PHE A 53 -8.13 -6.47 1.20
C PHE A 53 -9.44 -7.25 1.29
N PHE A 54 -9.37 -8.55 1.58
CA PHE A 54 -10.56 -9.39 1.63
C PHE A 54 -11.45 -9.10 2.83
N SER A 55 -10.90 -8.69 3.98
CA SER A 55 -11.72 -8.27 5.12
C SER A 55 -12.62 -7.09 4.78
N ARG A 56 -12.14 -6.18 3.93
CA ARG A 56 -12.95 -5.06 3.43
C ARG A 56 -13.96 -5.46 2.36
N LEU A 57 -13.59 -6.36 1.47
CA LEU A 57 -14.42 -6.76 0.34
C LEU A 57 -15.51 -7.76 0.74
N THR A 58 -15.17 -8.76 1.54
CA THR A 58 -16.07 -9.88 1.89
C THR A 58 -16.60 -9.79 3.31
N HIS A 59 -16.19 -8.81 4.10
CA HIS A 59 -16.50 -8.69 5.53
C HIS A 59 -16.20 -9.99 6.32
N SER A 60 -15.29 -10.82 5.79
CA SER A 60 -14.83 -12.07 6.37
C SER A 60 -13.36 -11.97 6.74
N HIS A 61 -12.95 -12.61 7.83
CA HIS A 61 -11.58 -12.50 8.35
C HIS A 61 -10.96 -13.88 8.59
N PRO A 62 -10.61 -14.62 7.51
CA PRO A 62 -9.82 -15.82 7.65
C PRO A 62 -8.45 -15.47 8.23
N GLY A 63 -7.90 -16.34 9.07
CA GLY A 63 -6.61 -16.09 9.74
C GLY A 63 -5.46 -15.89 8.76
N ARG A 64 -4.40 -15.21 9.20
CA ARG A 64 -3.20 -14.88 8.40
C ARG A 64 -2.56 -16.10 7.72
N VAL A 65 -2.62 -17.28 8.36
CA VAL A 65 -2.05 -18.53 7.83
C VAL A 65 -2.73 -18.93 6.51
N VAL A 66 -4.04 -18.74 6.39
CA VAL A 66 -4.78 -19.02 5.16
C VAL A 66 -4.25 -18.17 4.00
N TRP A 67 -4.06 -16.88 4.24
CA TRP A 67 -3.54 -15.95 3.24
C TRP A 67 -2.06 -16.18 2.91
N LEU A 68 -1.28 -16.67 3.87
CA LEU A 68 0.12 -17.06 3.64
C LEU A 68 0.17 -18.27 2.70
N ILE A 69 -0.62 -19.31 2.96
CA ILE A 69 -0.71 -20.51 2.10
C ILE A 69 -1.20 -20.11 0.71
N PHE A 70 -2.22 -19.24 0.62
CA PHE A 70 -2.73 -18.72 -0.65
C PHE A 70 -1.65 -17.99 -1.44
N ASN A 71 -0.89 -17.10 -0.81
CA ASN A 71 0.18 -16.35 -1.45
C ASN A 71 1.30 -17.25 -1.97
N VAL A 72 1.73 -18.23 -1.17
CA VAL A 72 2.72 -19.22 -1.58
C VAL A 72 2.19 -20.11 -2.70
N GLY A 73 0.91 -20.50 -2.64
CA GLY A 73 0.25 -21.28 -3.69
C GLY A 73 0.22 -20.54 -5.04
N ILE A 74 -0.11 -19.25 -5.04
CA ILE A 74 -0.05 -18.42 -6.26
C ILE A 74 1.39 -18.37 -6.80
N ALA A 75 2.39 -18.13 -5.95
CA ALA A 75 3.77 -18.08 -6.37
C ALA A 75 4.21 -19.43 -7.00
N PHE A 76 3.86 -20.55 -6.38
CA PHE A 76 4.12 -21.89 -6.91
C PHE A 76 3.44 -22.13 -8.26
N LEU A 77 2.18 -21.73 -8.39
CA LEU A 77 1.42 -21.84 -9.64
C LEU A 77 2.08 -21.02 -10.77
N LEU A 78 2.46 -19.78 -10.50
CA LEU A 78 3.13 -18.92 -11.48
C LEU A 78 4.49 -19.47 -11.94
N ILE A 79 5.24 -20.07 -11.02
CA ILE A 79 6.52 -20.73 -11.35
C ILE A 79 6.28 -21.94 -12.23
N THR A 80 5.31 -22.82 -11.89
CA THR A 80 5.00 -24.03 -12.65
C THR A 80 4.44 -23.75 -14.03
N LEU A 81 3.70 -22.66 -14.20
CA LEU A 81 3.18 -22.19 -15.49
C LEU A 81 4.25 -21.49 -16.37
N GLY A 82 5.49 -21.37 -15.89
CA GLY A 82 6.55 -20.69 -16.63
C GLY A 82 6.30 -19.19 -16.84
N ALA A 83 5.53 -18.55 -15.96
CA ALA A 83 5.17 -17.13 -16.04
C ALA A 83 6.39 -16.17 -15.88
N TYR A 84 7.60 -16.72 -15.78
CA TYR A 84 8.84 -15.95 -15.61
C TYR A 84 9.04 -14.89 -16.70
N HIS A 85 8.70 -15.23 -17.97
CA HIS A 85 8.79 -14.27 -19.09
C HIS A 85 7.78 -13.12 -19.04
N ALA A 86 6.70 -13.28 -18.25
CA ALA A 86 5.73 -12.22 -18.03
C ALA A 86 6.12 -11.27 -16.89
N LEU A 87 7.12 -11.64 -16.06
CA LEU A 87 7.49 -10.88 -14.87
C LEU A 87 7.94 -9.45 -15.18
N GLU A 88 8.71 -9.22 -16.25
CA GLU A 88 9.14 -7.87 -16.62
C GLU A 88 7.95 -6.95 -16.90
N LYS A 89 6.96 -7.45 -17.64
CA LYS A 89 5.73 -6.69 -17.96
C LYS A 89 4.89 -6.44 -16.71
N ILE A 90 4.77 -7.45 -15.83
CA ILE A 90 4.04 -7.34 -14.57
C ILE A 90 4.73 -6.34 -13.64
N LEU A 91 6.07 -6.37 -13.55
CA LEU A 91 6.84 -5.41 -12.75
C LEU A 91 6.73 -3.99 -13.29
N ALA A 92 6.71 -3.81 -14.62
CA ALA A 92 6.48 -2.49 -15.23
C ALA A 92 5.10 -1.94 -14.84
N LEU A 93 4.04 -2.74 -14.97
CA LEU A 93 2.69 -2.33 -14.55
C LEU A 93 2.61 -2.05 -13.05
N TYR A 94 3.24 -2.88 -12.23
CA TYR A 94 3.31 -2.66 -10.78
C TYR A 94 4.04 -1.34 -10.45
N SER A 95 5.13 -1.04 -11.15
CA SER A 95 5.88 0.21 -10.94
C SER A 95 5.04 1.44 -11.28
N ILE A 96 4.21 1.38 -12.34
CA ILE A 96 3.28 2.46 -12.68
C ILE A 96 2.35 2.78 -11.51
N VAL A 97 1.72 1.75 -10.93
CA VAL A 97 0.78 1.92 -9.82
C VAL A 97 1.49 2.45 -8.57
N ALA A 98 2.64 1.85 -8.23
CA ALA A 98 3.41 2.24 -7.04
C ALA A 98 3.90 3.69 -7.13
N VAL A 99 4.43 4.11 -8.29
CA VAL A 99 4.94 5.47 -8.49
C VAL A 99 3.80 6.49 -8.56
N ALA A 100 2.66 6.13 -9.18
CA ALA A 100 1.47 6.97 -9.15
C ALA A 100 0.96 7.20 -7.72
N TRP A 101 0.94 6.16 -6.89
CA TRP A 101 0.56 6.27 -5.48
C TRP A 101 1.50 7.18 -4.69
N VAL A 102 2.81 7.01 -4.86
CA VAL A 102 3.83 7.89 -4.24
C VAL A 102 3.64 9.34 -4.69
N GLY A 103 3.37 9.58 -5.98
CA GLY A 103 3.10 10.91 -6.51
C GLY A 103 1.87 11.58 -5.89
N ALA A 104 0.78 10.83 -5.72
CA ALA A 104 -0.43 11.34 -5.06
C ALA A 104 -0.18 11.69 -3.59
N LEU A 105 0.55 10.85 -2.85
CA LEU A 105 0.93 11.12 -1.45
C LEU A 105 1.86 12.33 -1.33
N ALA A 106 2.88 12.42 -2.17
CA ALA A 106 3.80 13.55 -2.19
C ALA A 106 3.05 14.87 -2.46
N SER A 107 2.13 14.85 -3.42
CA SER A 107 1.29 16.00 -3.75
C SER A 107 0.39 16.40 -2.58
N ASP A 108 -0.20 15.46 -1.88
CA ASP A 108 -1.03 15.77 -0.71
C ASP A 108 -0.23 16.46 0.39
N LEU A 109 1.00 15.98 0.65
CA LEU A 109 1.88 16.55 1.67
C LEU A 109 2.44 17.93 1.28
N VAL A 110 2.85 18.10 0.01
CA VAL A 110 3.58 19.29 -0.45
C VAL A 110 2.64 20.39 -0.96
N ILE A 111 1.49 20.02 -1.53
CA ILE A 111 0.56 20.98 -2.15
C ILE A 111 -0.74 21.06 -1.37
N ASN A 112 -1.48 19.96 -1.16
CA ASN A 112 -2.80 20.02 -0.60
C ASN A 112 -2.82 20.50 0.86
N LYS A 113 -1.90 20.02 1.69
CA LYS A 113 -1.81 20.45 3.10
C LYS A 113 -1.46 21.94 3.26
N PRO A 114 -0.43 22.49 2.60
CA PRO A 114 -0.14 23.92 2.64
C PRO A 114 -1.26 24.80 2.11
N LEU A 115 -1.93 24.36 1.05
CA LEU A 115 -3.08 25.07 0.46
C LEU A 115 -4.39 24.88 1.24
N LYS A 116 -4.37 24.09 2.34
CA LYS A 116 -5.54 23.75 3.17
C LYS A 116 -6.66 23.02 2.40
N LEU A 117 -6.30 22.32 1.32
CA LEU A 117 -7.20 21.46 0.56
C LEU A 117 -7.38 20.08 1.22
N SER A 118 -6.46 19.71 2.11
CA SER A 118 -6.55 18.51 2.94
C SER A 118 -6.34 18.85 4.43
N PRO A 119 -6.80 18.00 5.36
CA PRO A 119 -6.61 18.20 6.81
C PRO A 119 -5.12 18.32 7.17
N LYS A 120 -4.80 19.16 8.17
CA LYS A 120 -3.41 19.35 8.63
C LYS A 120 -2.81 18.08 9.23
N TYR A 121 -3.63 17.30 9.95
CA TYR A 121 -3.24 16.03 10.55
C TYR A 121 -3.43 14.87 9.57
N ILE A 122 -2.73 13.79 9.81
CA ILE A 122 -2.87 12.55 9.05
C ILE A 122 -3.84 11.66 9.84
N GLU A 123 -5.06 11.47 9.31
CA GLU A 123 -6.00 10.53 9.90
C GLU A 123 -5.75 9.13 9.32
N PHE A 124 -5.56 8.14 10.18
CA PHE A 124 -5.33 6.76 9.80
C PHE A 124 -6.42 5.80 10.32
N ARG A 125 -7.26 6.27 11.25
CA ARG A 125 -8.33 5.46 11.84
C ARG A 125 -9.46 5.27 10.83
N ARG A 126 -9.76 4.02 10.52
CA ARG A 126 -10.81 3.64 9.56
C ARG A 126 -12.17 4.28 9.90
N ALA A 127 -12.52 4.37 11.18
CA ALA A 127 -13.79 4.92 11.65
C ALA A 127 -14.07 6.36 11.18
N TYR A 128 -13.03 7.12 10.83
CA TYR A 128 -13.15 8.53 10.44
C TYR A 128 -12.88 8.80 8.96
N LEU A 129 -12.44 7.79 8.20
CA LEU A 129 -12.09 7.91 6.78
C LEU A 129 -13.25 7.46 5.88
N TYR A 130 -13.42 8.09 4.75
CA TYR A 130 -14.22 7.55 3.65
C TYR A 130 -13.59 6.24 3.16
N ASP A 131 -14.42 5.30 2.71
CA ASP A 131 -13.94 4.03 2.14
C ASP A 131 -13.18 4.27 0.83
N ILE A 132 -13.62 5.23 0.03
CA ILE A 132 -12.94 5.68 -1.18
C ILE A 132 -12.74 7.19 -1.12
N ASN A 133 -11.46 7.61 -1.23
CA ASN A 133 -11.12 9.01 -1.40
C ASN A 133 -10.86 9.28 -2.89
N PRO A 134 -11.73 10.04 -3.59
CA PRO A 134 -11.58 10.31 -5.02
C PRO A 134 -10.31 11.10 -5.33
N VAL A 135 -9.73 11.84 -4.39
CA VAL A 135 -8.47 12.56 -4.60
C VAL A 135 -7.33 11.56 -4.81
N GLY A 136 -7.20 10.58 -3.92
CA GLY A 136 -6.17 9.54 -4.03
C GLY A 136 -6.46 8.57 -5.17
N VAL A 137 -7.64 7.93 -5.15
CA VAL A 137 -8.00 6.91 -6.14
C VAL A 137 -8.11 7.50 -7.55
N GLY A 138 -8.71 8.67 -7.71
CA GLY A 138 -8.87 9.33 -9.00
C GLY A 138 -7.53 9.77 -9.61
N SER A 139 -6.64 10.37 -8.83
CA SER A 139 -5.33 10.78 -9.30
C SER A 139 -4.46 9.59 -9.71
N VAL A 140 -4.48 8.50 -8.93
CA VAL A 140 -3.77 7.26 -9.27
C VAL A 140 -4.37 6.61 -10.52
N ALA A 141 -5.69 6.52 -10.65
CA ALA A 141 -6.34 5.95 -11.82
C ALA A 141 -6.00 6.70 -13.12
N LEU A 142 -6.04 8.04 -13.10
CA LEU A 142 -5.64 8.88 -14.23
C LEU A 142 -4.16 8.71 -14.58
N ALA A 143 -3.30 8.63 -13.57
CA ALA A 143 -1.88 8.43 -13.76
C ALA A 143 -1.56 7.05 -14.34
N VAL A 144 -2.20 6.00 -13.83
CA VAL A 144 -2.05 4.63 -14.36
C VAL A 144 -2.51 4.57 -15.81
N PHE A 145 -3.62 5.20 -16.15
CA PHE A 145 -4.12 5.27 -17.53
C PHE A 145 -3.12 5.97 -18.45
N ALA A 146 -2.66 7.17 -18.09
CA ALA A 146 -1.71 7.93 -18.90
C ALA A 146 -0.36 7.22 -19.05
N ALA A 147 0.17 6.63 -17.98
CA ALA A 147 1.42 5.91 -18.01
C ALA A 147 1.31 4.58 -18.79
N SER A 148 0.16 3.91 -18.76
CA SER A 148 -0.09 2.71 -19.59
C SER A 148 -0.11 3.03 -21.07
N ILE A 149 -0.67 4.17 -21.47
CA ILE A 149 -0.61 4.68 -22.86
C ILE A 149 0.84 4.97 -23.27
N SER A 150 1.62 5.59 -22.38
CA SER A 150 3.05 5.83 -22.60
C SER A 150 3.83 4.52 -22.75
N TYR A 151 3.60 3.56 -21.85
CA TYR A 151 4.25 2.24 -21.89
C TYR A 151 3.91 1.44 -23.15
N ALA A 152 2.69 1.59 -23.68
CA ALA A 152 2.26 0.98 -24.94
C ALA A 152 2.91 1.60 -26.20
N GLY A 153 3.73 2.66 -26.04
CA GLY A 153 4.43 3.31 -27.15
C GLY A 153 3.62 4.33 -27.94
N LEU A 154 2.37 4.60 -27.54
CA LEU A 154 1.47 5.51 -28.27
C LEU A 154 1.91 6.98 -28.24
N LEU A 155 2.77 7.35 -27.28
CA LEU A 155 3.29 8.71 -27.11
C LEU A 155 4.75 8.88 -27.57
N GLY A 156 5.29 7.88 -28.30
CA GLY A 156 6.66 7.87 -28.82
C GLY A 156 7.69 7.26 -27.87
N GLU A 157 8.87 6.96 -28.40
CA GLU A 157 9.92 6.20 -27.69
C GLU A 157 10.40 6.87 -26.40
N THR A 158 10.54 8.20 -26.39
CA THR A 158 10.96 8.95 -25.19
C THR A 158 9.95 8.80 -24.05
N MET A 159 8.66 8.90 -24.34
CA MET A 159 7.63 8.75 -23.32
C MET A 159 7.50 7.29 -22.86
N THR A 160 7.76 6.33 -23.76
CA THR A 160 7.84 4.91 -23.39
C THR A 160 8.99 4.64 -22.41
N ALA A 161 10.15 5.28 -22.60
CA ALA A 161 11.25 5.16 -21.64
C ALA A 161 10.97 5.84 -20.29
N LEU A 162 10.12 6.87 -20.28
CA LEU A 162 9.81 7.69 -19.10
C LEU A 162 8.43 7.39 -18.48
N PHE A 163 7.79 6.28 -18.81
CA PHE A 163 6.41 5.97 -18.36
C PHE A 163 6.18 6.09 -16.84
N SER A 164 7.17 5.71 -16.02
CA SER A 164 7.09 5.84 -14.57
C SER A 164 7.10 7.30 -14.11
N PHE A 165 7.85 8.18 -14.79
CA PHE A 165 7.84 9.62 -14.52
C PHE A 165 6.54 10.27 -14.99
N VAL A 166 5.93 9.77 -16.07
CA VAL A 166 4.57 10.17 -16.47
C VAL A 166 3.57 9.83 -15.39
N ALA A 167 3.64 8.61 -14.81
CA ALA A 167 2.79 8.23 -13.69
C ALA A 167 2.96 9.17 -12.49
N LEU A 168 4.20 9.46 -12.12
CA LEU A 168 4.52 10.38 -11.02
C LEU A 168 3.94 11.78 -11.26
N GLY A 169 4.24 12.36 -12.43
CA GLY A 169 3.82 13.72 -12.77
C GLY A 169 2.30 13.85 -12.85
N VAL A 170 1.63 12.93 -13.55
CA VAL A 170 0.16 12.97 -13.67
C VAL A 170 -0.50 12.84 -12.31
N SER A 171 -0.11 11.89 -11.46
CA SER A 171 -0.70 11.76 -10.13
C SER A 171 -0.44 12.98 -9.26
N PHE A 172 0.80 13.51 -9.30
CA PHE A 172 1.21 14.66 -8.52
C PHE A 172 0.40 15.93 -8.86
N PHE A 173 0.09 16.17 -10.13
CA PHE A 173 -0.70 17.34 -10.55
C PHE A 173 -2.21 17.11 -10.50
N CYS A 174 -2.69 15.88 -10.75
CA CYS A 174 -4.12 15.58 -10.66
C CYS A 174 -4.66 15.60 -9.24
N ALA A 175 -3.87 15.20 -8.23
CA ALA A 175 -4.32 15.17 -6.85
C ALA A 175 -4.80 16.53 -6.32
N PRO A 176 -4.07 17.65 -6.48
CA PRO A 176 -4.57 18.97 -6.04
C PRO A 176 -5.75 19.46 -6.86
N ILE A 177 -5.81 19.14 -8.16
CA ILE A 177 -6.95 19.52 -9.00
C ILE A 177 -8.22 18.85 -8.49
N ILE A 178 -8.17 17.53 -8.22
CA ILE A 178 -9.33 16.80 -7.71
C ILE A 178 -9.67 17.28 -6.29
N ALA A 179 -8.67 17.53 -5.43
CA ALA A 179 -8.90 18.06 -4.09
C ALA A 179 -9.59 19.43 -4.13
N TYR A 180 -9.20 20.30 -5.04
CA TYR A 180 -9.83 21.60 -5.27
C TYR A 180 -11.28 21.46 -5.76
N LEU A 181 -11.52 20.61 -6.77
CA LEU A 181 -12.85 20.36 -7.32
C LEU A 181 -13.82 19.75 -6.30
N THR A 182 -13.30 18.92 -5.39
CA THR A 182 -14.09 18.28 -4.33
C THR A 182 -14.16 19.09 -3.03
N ASN A 183 -13.52 20.27 -2.99
CA ASN A 183 -13.42 21.12 -1.80
C ASN A 183 -12.92 20.37 -0.56
N GLY A 184 -12.08 19.36 -0.71
CA GLY A 184 -11.54 18.54 0.38
C GLY A 184 -12.57 17.72 1.15
N LYS A 185 -13.78 17.51 0.63
CA LYS A 185 -14.90 16.86 1.33
C LYS A 185 -14.61 15.41 1.73
N TYR A 186 -13.86 14.68 0.91
CA TYR A 186 -13.72 13.23 1.03
C TYR A 186 -12.53 12.75 1.88
N TYR A 187 -11.89 13.65 2.63
CA TYR A 187 -10.80 13.26 3.55
C TYR A 187 -11.32 12.71 4.88
N ILE A 188 -12.32 13.35 5.47
CA ILE A 188 -12.86 13.00 6.77
C ILE A 188 -14.36 12.75 6.67
N ALA A 189 -14.78 11.51 6.92
CA ALA A 189 -16.17 11.08 6.87
C ALA A 189 -16.93 11.40 8.17
N ARG A 190 -16.24 11.29 9.32
CA ARG A 190 -16.82 11.48 10.64
C ARG A 190 -15.83 12.24 11.53
N LYS A 191 -16.34 13.18 12.33
CA LYS A 191 -15.51 13.89 13.32
C LYS A 191 -15.27 13.00 14.56
N PRO A 192 -14.07 13.07 15.17
CA PRO A 192 -13.81 12.40 16.45
C PRO A 192 -14.78 12.87 17.54
N SER A 193 -15.21 11.95 18.40
CA SER A 193 -16.01 12.32 19.57
C SER A 193 -15.14 13.04 20.60
N ILE A 194 -15.66 14.13 21.16
CA ILE A 194 -14.95 14.99 22.12
C ILE A 194 -14.59 14.23 23.40
N GLU A 195 -15.39 13.24 23.79
CA GLU A 195 -15.19 12.45 25.00
C GLU A 195 -13.86 11.65 24.97
N ILE A 196 -13.52 11.03 23.85
CA ILE A 196 -12.27 10.24 23.72
C ILE A 196 -11.07 11.16 23.55
N SER A 197 -11.21 12.27 22.84
CA SER A 197 -10.10 13.18 22.55
C SER A 197 -9.56 13.90 23.79
N ASN A 198 -10.30 13.94 24.89
CA ASN A 198 -9.90 14.58 26.13
C ASN A 198 -9.15 13.63 27.10
N LEU A 199 -9.08 12.34 26.79
CA LEU A 199 -8.39 11.33 27.59
C LEU A 199 -6.96 11.13 27.06
N THR A 200 -6.01 10.90 27.95
CA THR A 200 -4.63 10.56 27.55
C THR A 200 -4.49 9.11 27.11
N GLU A 201 -5.14 8.21 27.85
CA GLU A 201 -5.11 6.77 27.60
C GLU A 201 -6.51 6.18 27.70
N VAL A 202 -6.82 5.24 26.83
CA VAL A 202 -8.14 4.59 26.73
C VAL A 202 -7.96 3.08 26.51
N LYS A 203 -8.74 2.27 27.22
CA LYS A 203 -8.74 0.81 27.06
C LYS A 203 -9.65 0.39 25.91
N CYS A 204 -9.15 -0.44 25.00
CA CYS A 204 -9.93 -1.02 23.91
C CYS A 204 -10.92 -2.07 24.42
N CYS A 205 -12.18 -2.00 24.01
CA CYS A 205 -13.22 -2.95 24.41
C CYS A 205 -13.04 -4.37 23.82
N ILE A 206 -12.21 -4.53 22.78
CA ILE A 206 -12.00 -5.83 22.10
C ILE A 206 -10.72 -6.51 22.58
N CYS A 207 -9.56 -5.85 22.47
CA CYS A 207 -8.27 -6.44 22.83
C CYS A 207 -7.85 -6.15 24.27
N GLU A 208 -8.62 -5.35 24.99
CA GLU A 208 -8.38 -4.94 26.39
C GLU A 208 -7.04 -4.24 26.65
N THR A 209 -6.31 -3.87 25.59
CA THR A 209 -5.06 -3.14 25.67
C THR A 209 -5.33 -1.64 25.75
N VAL A 210 -4.49 -0.93 26.51
CA VAL A 210 -4.56 0.52 26.67
C VAL A 210 -3.74 1.18 25.56
N TYR A 211 -4.33 2.20 24.91
CA TYR A 211 -3.72 2.98 23.84
C TYR A 211 -3.93 4.47 24.08
N GLU A 212 -3.15 5.29 23.42
CA GLU A 212 -3.35 6.73 23.35
C GLU A 212 -4.71 7.05 22.70
N SER A 213 -5.35 8.13 23.14
CA SER A 213 -6.66 8.53 22.62
C SER A 213 -6.64 8.79 21.09
N GLU A 214 -5.48 9.17 20.55
CA GLU A 214 -5.29 9.38 19.09
C GLU A 214 -5.44 8.09 18.28
N ASP A 215 -5.20 6.92 18.89
CA ASP A 215 -5.36 5.61 18.27
C ASP A 215 -6.76 5.01 18.46
N MET A 216 -7.64 5.70 19.17
CA MET A 216 -8.94 5.20 19.57
C MET A 216 -10.08 5.85 18.79
N ALA A 217 -11.15 5.10 18.61
CA ALA A 217 -12.39 5.57 18.02
C ALA A 217 -13.59 5.08 18.84
N SER A 218 -14.67 5.87 18.88
CA SER A 218 -15.95 5.43 19.45
C SER A 218 -16.67 4.52 18.46
N CYS A 219 -16.99 3.30 18.88
CA CYS A 219 -17.73 2.33 18.08
C CYS A 219 -19.20 2.31 18.51
N PRO A 220 -20.16 2.67 17.61
CA PRO A 220 -21.59 2.68 17.97
C PRO A 220 -22.18 1.27 18.14
N ILE A 221 -21.53 0.23 17.61
CA ILE A 221 -22.00 -1.15 17.76
C ILE A 221 -21.66 -1.73 19.12
N TYR A 222 -20.46 -1.43 19.62
CA TYR A 222 -20.02 -1.86 20.93
C TYR A 222 -20.38 -0.85 22.03
N ASP A 223 -20.89 0.32 21.65
CA ASP A 223 -21.13 1.48 22.52
C ASP A 223 -19.92 1.76 23.44
N ALA A 224 -18.72 1.60 22.90
CA ALA A 224 -17.46 1.63 23.65
C ALA A 224 -16.28 2.06 22.75
N PRO A 225 -15.15 2.50 23.37
CA PRO A 225 -13.94 2.82 22.62
C PRO A 225 -13.28 1.55 22.05
N ILE A 226 -12.86 1.64 20.81
CA ILE A 226 -12.15 0.59 20.07
C ILE A 226 -10.85 1.14 19.47
N CYS A 227 -9.76 0.37 19.52
CA CYS A 227 -8.51 0.79 18.90
C CYS A 227 -8.57 0.68 17.35
N SER A 228 -7.73 1.46 16.66
CA SER A 228 -7.68 1.51 15.21
C SER A 228 -7.44 0.13 14.56
N LEU A 229 -6.64 -0.73 15.22
CA LEU A 229 -6.38 -2.09 14.75
C LEU A 229 -7.63 -2.98 14.85
N CYS A 230 -8.28 -3.04 16.02
CA CYS A 230 -9.49 -3.83 16.20
C CYS A 230 -10.63 -3.33 15.32
N CYS A 231 -10.78 -2.01 15.16
CA CYS A 231 -11.75 -1.41 14.25
C CYS A 231 -11.48 -1.81 12.77
N SER A 232 -10.22 -1.88 12.36
CA SER A 232 -9.86 -2.31 11.01
C SER A 232 -10.09 -3.79 10.76
N LEU A 233 -9.95 -4.61 11.80
CA LEU A 233 -10.11 -6.06 11.73
C LEU A 233 -11.57 -6.51 11.91
N ASP A 234 -12.39 -5.76 12.62
CA ASP A 234 -13.80 -6.11 12.80
C ASP A 234 -14.65 -5.61 11.64
N ALA A 235 -14.92 -6.52 10.71
CA ALA A 235 -15.73 -6.23 9.53
C ALA A 235 -17.24 -6.41 9.77
N ARG A 236 -17.67 -6.93 10.92
CA ARG A 236 -19.10 -7.24 11.22
C ARG A 236 -19.97 -5.99 11.30
N CYS A 237 -19.38 -4.85 11.60
CA CYS A 237 -20.11 -3.59 11.68
C CYS A 237 -20.57 -3.04 10.33
N HIS A 238 -20.06 -3.58 9.21
CA HIS A 238 -20.35 -3.06 7.86
C HIS A 238 -20.20 -1.53 7.76
N ASP A 239 -19.29 -0.95 8.54
CA ASP A 239 -19.04 0.50 8.63
C ASP A 239 -20.30 1.35 8.94
N SER A 240 -21.26 0.81 9.70
CA SER A 240 -22.52 1.48 10.06
C SER A 240 -22.32 2.82 10.82
N CYS A 241 -21.11 3.06 11.35
CA CYS A 241 -20.74 4.34 11.95
C CYS A 241 -20.48 5.47 10.95
N LYS A 242 -20.51 5.17 9.65
CA LYS A 242 -20.20 6.11 8.55
C LYS A 242 -21.42 6.26 7.64
N GLU A 243 -22.44 6.94 8.09
CA GLU A 243 -23.58 7.28 7.23
C GLU A 243 -23.11 8.03 5.98
N ASN A 244 -23.56 7.61 4.80
CA ASN A 244 -23.21 8.19 3.48
C ASN A 244 -21.71 8.13 3.07
N ALA A 245 -20.90 7.34 3.73
CA ALA A 245 -19.47 7.22 3.44
C ALA A 245 -19.02 5.78 3.14
N ARG A 246 -19.98 4.84 3.10
CA ARG A 246 -19.75 3.42 2.81
C ARG A 246 -19.55 3.18 1.31
N TYR A 247 -18.86 2.11 0.99
CA TYR A 247 -18.71 1.63 -0.38
C TYR A 247 -19.97 0.90 -0.89
N VAL A 248 -20.68 0.24 0.02
CA VAL A 248 -21.91 -0.52 -0.27
C VAL A 248 -22.99 -0.05 0.70
N ASP A 249 -24.01 0.57 0.17
CA ASP A 249 -25.29 0.80 0.83
C ASP A 249 -26.30 -0.28 0.43
#